data_4f9acfe2ef0adf86df830b24dc1fa809
#
_entry.id   4f9acfe2ef0adf86df830b24dc1fa809
#
_cell.length_a   1.000
_cell.length_b   1.000
_cell.length_c   1.000
_cell.angle_alpha   90.00
_cell.angle_beta   90.00
_cell.angle_gamma   90.00
#
_symmetry.space_group_name_H-M   'P 1'
#
loop_
_entity.id
_entity.type
_entity.pdbx_description
1 polymer ?
#
loop_
_entity_poly.entity_id
_entity_poly.type
_entity_poly.pdbx_seq_one_letter_code
_entity_poly.pdbx_strand_id
1 'polypeptide(L)'
;MNISVEDLFPESFQRIKEEEEANRPDPNWFAHLPPEKINAYMSKYPFKSFDDIPLDNSGLQYPSLQELEFYFPPAALAANCHQLPERMRQKPVVTMINGLTLLRSLGVQAFNIDPRRWHKIKTYLSQGTIEYPQMSEDGKVIIDGRHRILLIMQIYKVTDVPVFFLKG
;
A
#
# COMPACT_ATOMS: atom_id res chain seq x y z
N MET A 1 22.33 -5.41 36.14
CA MET A 1 21.91 -4.10 35.62
C MET A 1 21.48 -4.26 34.19
N ASN A 2 20.19 -4.00 33.92
CA ASN A 2 19.67 -4.06 32.57
C ASN A 2 19.84 -2.72 31.89
N ILE A 3 20.72 -2.68 30.88
CA ILE A 3 20.92 -1.49 30.06
C ILE A 3 19.95 -1.57 28.87
N SER A 4 19.07 -0.60 28.71
CA SER A 4 18.14 -0.56 27.58
C SER A 4 18.82 -0.05 26.32
N VAL A 5 18.23 -0.33 25.14
CA VAL A 5 18.71 0.23 23.86
C VAL A 5 18.66 1.76 23.89
N GLU A 6 17.67 2.32 24.59
CA GLU A 6 17.51 3.76 24.80
C GLU A 6 18.74 4.37 25.51
N ASP A 7 19.26 3.66 26.52
CA ASP A 7 20.44 4.12 27.26
C ASP A 7 21.73 4.03 26.46
N LEU A 8 21.83 3.04 25.57
CA LEU A 8 23.01 2.84 24.72
C LEU A 8 23.06 3.78 23.52
N PHE A 9 21.91 4.12 22.95
CA PHE A 9 21.82 4.93 21.73
C PHE A 9 20.73 6.00 21.85
N PRO A 10 20.87 6.95 22.77
CA PRO A 10 19.82 7.92 23.10
C PRO A 10 19.41 8.79 21.89
N GLU A 11 20.35 9.22 21.07
CA GLU A 11 20.06 10.07 19.91
C GLU A 11 19.29 9.30 18.84
N SER A 12 19.70 8.07 18.53
CA SER A 12 19.03 7.21 17.56
C SER A 12 17.63 6.84 18.04
N PHE A 13 17.49 6.54 19.31
CA PHE A 13 16.20 6.21 19.93
C PHE A 13 15.26 7.41 19.87
N GLN A 14 15.73 8.61 20.19
CA GLN A 14 14.95 9.83 20.14
C GLN A 14 14.48 10.14 18.72
N ARG A 15 15.33 9.96 17.72
CA ARG A 15 14.96 10.15 16.31
C ARG A 15 13.88 9.16 15.87
N ILE A 16 13.99 7.90 16.26
CA ILE A 16 12.97 6.88 15.97
C ILE A 16 11.64 7.27 16.60
N LYS A 17 11.67 7.71 17.87
CA LYS A 17 10.47 8.18 18.56
C LYS A 17 9.82 9.37 17.86
N GLU A 18 10.61 10.34 17.44
CA GLU A 18 10.13 11.52 16.73
C GLU A 18 9.51 11.14 15.39
N GLU A 19 10.13 10.22 14.65
CA GLU A 19 9.58 9.70 13.40
C GLU A 19 8.26 8.95 13.62
N GLU A 20 8.19 8.11 14.65
CA GLU A 20 6.97 7.39 15.00
C GLU A 20 5.86 8.35 15.38
N GLU A 21 6.15 9.39 16.16
CA GLU A 21 5.16 10.40 16.56
C GLU A 21 4.69 11.23 15.34
N ALA A 22 5.61 11.65 14.49
CA ALA A 22 5.29 12.39 13.27
C ALA A 22 4.44 11.56 12.30
N ASN A 23 4.59 10.23 12.33
CA ASN A 23 3.89 9.31 11.45
C ASN A 23 2.62 8.73 12.06
N ARG A 24 2.31 9.09 13.30
CA ARG A 24 1.12 8.61 13.98
C ARG A 24 -0.13 9.07 13.24
N PRO A 25 -1.09 8.18 12.96
CA PRO A 25 -2.33 8.57 12.32
C PRO A 25 -3.10 9.57 13.16
N ASP A 26 -3.70 10.57 12.52
CA ASP A 26 -4.61 11.50 13.20
C ASP A 26 -5.89 10.74 13.57
N PRO A 27 -6.27 10.69 14.85
CA PRO A 27 -7.53 10.05 15.28
C PRO A 27 -8.76 10.59 14.55
N ASN A 28 -8.74 11.83 14.09
CA ASN A 28 -9.84 12.44 13.37
C ASN A 28 -10.12 11.78 12.02
N TRP A 29 -9.13 11.10 11.43
CA TRP A 29 -9.34 10.34 10.19
C TRP A 29 -10.34 9.21 10.36
N PHE A 30 -10.55 8.78 11.58
CA PHE A 30 -11.38 7.63 11.93
C PHE A 30 -12.50 7.99 12.92
N ALA A 31 -12.87 9.27 12.97
CA ALA A 31 -13.82 9.78 13.97
C ALA A 31 -15.18 9.06 13.98
N HIS A 32 -15.58 8.47 12.83
CA HIS A 32 -16.82 7.71 12.72
C HIS A 32 -16.73 6.28 13.24
N LEU A 33 -15.51 5.81 13.55
CA LEU A 33 -15.28 4.44 13.96
C LEU A 33 -15.40 4.28 15.48
N PRO A 34 -15.76 3.07 15.97
CA PRO A 34 -15.71 2.77 17.40
C PRO A 34 -14.28 2.90 17.94
N PRO A 35 -14.10 3.26 19.23
CA PRO A 35 -12.77 3.44 19.83
C PRO A 35 -11.84 2.24 19.66
N GLU A 36 -12.35 1.02 19.69
CA GLU A 36 -11.56 -0.20 19.52
C GLU A 36 -10.93 -0.27 18.12
N LYS A 37 -11.66 0.18 17.11
CA LYS A 37 -11.18 0.22 15.73
C LYS A 37 -10.10 1.30 15.56
N ILE A 38 -10.29 2.45 16.20
CA ILE A 38 -9.28 3.52 16.19
C ILE A 38 -7.98 3.03 16.82
N ASN A 39 -8.08 2.39 17.99
CA ASN A 39 -6.91 1.85 18.68
C ASN A 39 -6.18 0.80 17.86
N ALA A 40 -6.90 -0.06 17.14
CA ALA A 40 -6.31 -1.04 16.23
C ALA A 40 -5.49 -0.35 15.14
N TYR A 41 -5.99 0.72 14.56
CA TYR A 41 -5.24 1.52 13.58
C TYR A 41 -4.00 2.14 14.19
N MET A 42 -4.14 2.78 15.35
CA MET A 42 -3.04 3.47 16.01
C MET A 42 -1.92 2.51 16.44
N SER A 43 -2.24 1.24 16.66
CA SER A 43 -1.25 0.21 17.00
C SER A 43 -0.64 -0.51 15.81
N LYS A 44 -0.88 -0.05 14.59
CA LYS A 44 -0.38 -0.63 13.32
C LYS A 44 -0.94 -2.01 12.98
N TYR A 45 -2.08 -2.38 13.54
CA TYR A 45 -2.63 -3.72 13.36
C TYR A 45 -4.10 -3.66 13.01
N PRO A 46 -4.61 -4.57 12.75
CA PRO A 46 -4.42 -5.93 12.37
C PRO A 46 -5.73 -6.49 11.92
N PHE A 47 -6.09 -6.17 10.74
CA PHE A 47 -7.32 -6.73 10.23
C PHE A 47 -7.04 -8.18 9.82
N LYS A 48 -7.95 -9.07 10.13
CA LYS A 48 -7.83 -10.49 9.80
C LYS A 48 -8.36 -10.81 8.41
N SER A 49 -9.22 -9.92 7.90
CA SER A 49 -9.83 -10.08 6.58
C SER A 49 -10.03 -8.74 5.91
N PHE A 50 -10.32 -8.77 4.62
CA PHE A 50 -10.64 -7.57 3.86
C PHE A 50 -11.86 -6.83 4.43
N ASP A 51 -12.86 -7.57 4.87
CA ASP A 51 -14.10 -7.00 5.40
C ASP A 51 -13.91 -6.30 6.75
N ASP A 52 -12.84 -6.62 7.47
CA ASP A 52 -12.50 -5.96 8.73
C ASP A 52 -11.92 -4.56 8.53
N ILE A 53 -11.45 -4.25 7.32
CA ILE A 53 -10.85 -2.94 7.04
C ILE A 53 -11.94 -1.87 7.08
N PRO A 54 -11.77 -0.80 7.91
CA PRO A 54 -12.79 0.24 8.00
C PRO A 54 -13.02 0.93 6.66
N LEU A 55 -14.29 1.22 6.38
CA LEU A 55 -14.67 1.95 5.18
C LEU A 55 -14.09 3.37 5.19
N ASP A 56 -13.90 3.92 4.00
CA ASP A 56 -13.39 5.27 3.86
C ASP A 56 -14.38 6.30 4.41
N ASN A 57 -13.89 7.18 5.28
CA ASN A 57 -14.66 8.31 5.81
C ASN A 57 -13.87 9.62 5.70
N SER A 58 -12.82 9.65 4.90
CA SER A 58 -11.96 10.82 4.77
C SER A 58 -12.69 12.04 4.18
N GLY A 59 -13.86 11.83 3.57
CA GLY A 59 -14.56 12.88 2.84
C GLY A 59 -13.94 13.20 1.49
N LEU A 60 -12.90 12.51 1.10
CA LEU A 60 -12.26 12.69 -0.19
C LEU A 60 -13.17 12.21 -1.32
N GLN A 61 -13.15 12.95 -2.42
CA GLN A 61 -13.84 12.57 -3.65
C GLN A 61 -12.86 11.85 -4.56
N TYR A 62 -13.32 10.74 -5.14
CA TYR A 62 -12.48 9.93 -6.02
C TYR A 62 -13.05 9.93 -7.44
N PRO A 63 -12.20 10.00 -8.48
CA PRO A 63 -12.67 9.81 -9.85
C PRO A 63 -13.17 8.38 -10.03
N SER A 64 -13.89 8.14 -11.10
CA SER A 64 -14.27 6.76 -11.46
C SER A 64 -13.02 5.93 -11.79
N LEU A 65 -13.15 4.61 -11.73
CA LEU A 65 -12.02 3.73 -12.06
C LEU A 65 -11.53 3.95 -13.49
N GLN A 66 -12.45 4.26 -14.42
CA GLN A 66 -12.12 4.57 -15.82
C GLN A 66 -11.35 5.89 -15.98
N GLU A 67 -11.60 6.86 -15.10
CA GLU A 67 -10.94 8.16 -15.13
C GLU A 67 -9.61 8.15 -14.38
N LEU A 68 -9.38 7.14 -13.55
CA LEU A 68 -8.16 7.03 -12.75
C LEU A 68 -6.97 6.74 -13.67
N GLU A 69 -5.92 7.57 -13.57
CA GLU A 69 -4.70 7.39 -14.33
C GLU A 69 -3.70 6.54 -13.56
N PHE A 70 -3.36 5.39 -14.12
CA PHE A 70 -2.32 4.52 -13.59
C PHE A 70 -0.99 4.83 -14.26
N TYR A 71 0.10 4.79 -13.49
CA TYR A 71 1.45 4.98 -14.04
C TYR A 71 2.40 3.92 -13.51
N PHE A 72 3.47 3.67 -14.26
CA PHE A 72 4.52 2.73 -13.86
C PHE A 72 5.49 3.40 -12.89
N PRO A 73 6.00 2.65 -11.89
CA PRO A 73 7.03 3.19 -11.01
C PRO A 73 8.33 3.44 -11.78
N PRO A 74 9.18 4.36 -11.31
CA PRO A 74 10.47 4.64 -11.97
C PRO A 74 11.34 3.40 -12.19
N ALA A 75 11.30 2.44 -11.26
CA ALA A 75 12.05 1.19 -11.40
C ALA A 75 11.62 0.37 -12.62
N ALA A 76 10.33 0.37 -12.96
CA ALA A 76 9.82 -0.33 -14.14
C ALA A 76 10.28 0.35 -15.43
N LEU A 77 10.30 1.67 -15.46
CA LEU A 77 10.80 2.43 -16.60
C LEU A 77 12.30 2.22 -16.78
N ALA A 78 13.05 2.19 -15.68
CA ALA A 78 14.49 1.91 -15.71
C ALA A 78 14.79 0.50 -16.22
N ALA A 79 13.98 -0.48 -15.86
CA ALA A 79 14.15 -1.87 -16.32
C ALA A 79 13.96 -2.03 -17.82
N ASN A 80 13.25 -1.11 -18.47
CA ASN A 80 13.02 -1.10 -19.91
C ASN A 80 13.78 0.03 -20.62
N CYS A 81 14.77 0.62 -19.97
CA CYS A 81 15.53 1.73 -20.52
C CYS A 81 16.31 1.31 -21.80
N HIS A 82 16.23 2.15 -22.84
CA HIS A 82 16.92 1.89 -24.11
C HIS A 82 18.45 1.89 -23.99
N GLN A 83 19.00 2.42 -22.89
CA GLN A 83 20.44 2.38 -22.60
C GLN A 83 20.91 1.00 -22.15
N LEU A 84 19.99 0.13 -21.71
CA LEU A 84 20.30 -1.25 -21.37
C LEU A 84 20.44 -2.09 -22.63
N PRO A 85 21.32 -3.12 -22.63
CA PRO A 85 21.32 -4.12 -23.70
C PRO A 85 19.93 -4.73 -23.86
N GLU A 86 19.48 -4.91 -25.09
CA GLU A 86 18.13 -5.41 -25.37
C GLU A 86 17.81 -6.70 -24.63
N ARG A 87 18.76 -7.62 -24.55
CA ARG A 87 18.62 -8.90 -23.82
C ARG A 87 18.38 -8.74 -22.32
N MET A 88 18.71 -7.57 -21.77
CA MET A 88 18.56 -7.27 -20.33
C MET A 88 17.33 -6.44 -20.04
N ARG A 89 16.61 -5.98 -21.04
CA ARG A 89 15.42 -5.16 -20.85
C ARG A 89 14.25 -6.02 -20.44
N GLN A 90 13.48 -5.49 -19.49
CA GLN A 90 12.21 -6.08 -19.06
C GLN A 90 11.10 -5.08 -19.35
N LYS A 91 10.03 -5.55 -19.98
CA LYS A 91 8.90 -4.69 -20.34
C LYS A 91 7.80 -4.83 -19.31
N PRO A 92 7.21 -3.70 -18.85
CA PRO A 92 6.03 -3.77 -18.00
C PRO A 92 4.80 -4.22 -18.81
N VAL A 93 4.11 -5.22 -18.30
CA VAL A 93 2.89 -5.75 -18.90
C VAL A 93 1.77 -5.63 -17.88
N VAL A 94 0.68 -4.97 -18.26
CA VAL A 94 -0.48 -4.77 -17.39
C VAL A 94 -1.47 -5.91 -17.61
N THR A 95 -2.03 -6.42 -16.52
CA THR A 95 -3.09 -7.43 -16.56
C THR A 95 -4.06 -7.18 -15.42
N MET A 96 -5.28 -7.66 -15.58
CA MET A 96 -6.28 -7.66 -14.51
C MET A 96 -6.17 -8.96 -13.74
N ILE A 97 -6.14 -8.87 -12.41
CA ILE A 97 -6.04 -10.05 -11.55
C ILE A 97 -6.95 -9.88 -10.33
N ASN A 98 -7.49 -11.00 -9.85
CA ASN A 98 -8.25 -10.97 -8.60
C ASN A 98 -7.34 -10.60 -7.45
N GLY A 99 -7.64 -9.45 -6.79
CA GLY A 99 -6.81 -8.89 -5.74
C GLY A 99 -6.67 -9.80 -4.52
N LEU A 100 -7.76 -10.45 -4.10
CA LEU A 100 -7.72 -11.37 -2.95
C LEU A 100 -6.88 -12.60 -3.25
N THR A 101 -6.96 -13.13 -4.46
CA THR A 101 -6.14 -14.28 -4.87
C THR A 101 -4.67 -13.92 -4.83
N LEU A 102 -4.31 -12.74 -5.33
CA LEU A 102 -2.93 -12.28 -5.31
C LEU A 102 -2.45 -12.01 -3.87
N LEU A 103 -3.31 -11.44 -3.02
CA LEU A 103 -2.99 -11.16 -1.62
C LEU A 103 -2.70 -12.41 -0.80
N ARG A 104 -3.22 -13.57 -1.20
CA ARG A 104 -2.94 -14.84 -0.51
C ARG A 104 -1.45 -15.18 -0.43
N SER A 105 -0.65 -14.67 -1.36
CA SER A 105 0.81 -14.86 -1.34
C SER A 105 1.48 -14.28 -0.10
N LEU A 106 0.85 -13.32 0.57
CA LEU A 106 1.37 -12.64 1.76
C LEU A 106 0.93 -13.30 3.07
N GLY A 107 0.02 -14.26 3.01
CA GLY A 107 -0.46 -14.96 4.20
C GLY A 107 -1.10 -14.02 5.21
N VAL A 108 -0.70 -14.13 6.47
CA VAL A 108 -1.26 -13.34 7.59
C VAL A 108 -1.02 -11.84 7.47
N GLN A 109 -0.06 -11.43 6.65
CA GLN A 109 0.26 -10.02 6.45
C GLN A 109 -0.63 -9.31 5.42
N ALA A 110 -1.46 -10.09 4.72
CA ALA A 110 -2.27 -9.55 3.61
C ALA A 110 -3.10 -8.32 3.99
N PHE A 111 -3.66 -8.32 5.18
CA PHE A 111 -4.59 -7.28 5.64
C PHE A 111 -4.00 -6.38 6.74
N ASN A 112 -2.70 -6.44 6.97
CA ASN A 112 -2.04 -5.50 7.86
C ASN A 112 -1.93 -4.14 7.16
N ILE A 113 -2.50 -3.11 7.77
CA ILE A 113 -2.55 -1.77 7.19
C ILE A 113 -1.56 -0.87 7.92
N ASP A 114 -0.70 -0.22 7.15
CA ASP A 114 0.06 0.93 7.62
C ASP A 114 -0.82 2.17 7.44
N PRO A 115 -1.34 2.78 8.52
CA PRO A 115 -2.28 3.89 8.40
C PRO A 115 -1.73 5.09 7.64
N ARG A 116 -0.43 5.33 7.73
CA ARG A 116 0.23 6.43 7.01
C ARG A 116 0.21 6.20 5.51
N ARG A 117 0.59 5.00 5.08
CA ARG A 117 0.54 4.64 3.65
C ARG A 117 -0.88 4.64 3.12
N TRP A 118 -1.80 4.13 3.92
CA TRP A 118 -3.22 4.08 3.59
C TRP A 118 -3.77 5.47 3.28
N HIS A 119 -3.53 6.41 4.18
CA HIS A 119 -3.97 7.79 3.99
C HIS A 119 -3.32 8.46 2.79
N LYS A 120 -2.02 8.27 2.62
CA LYS A 120 -1.26 8.83 1.50
C LYS A 120 -1.81 8.34 0.15
N ILE A 121 -2.10 7.06 0.04
CA ILE A 121 -2.64 6.47 -1.19
C ILE A 121 -4.05 7.00 -1.47
N LYS A 122 -4.89 7.15 -0.45
CA LYS A 122 -6.21 7.79 -0.61
C LYS A 122 -6.08 9.19 -1.21
N THR A 123 -5.13 9.96 -0.75
CA THR A 123 -4.87 11.29 -1.27
C THR A 123 -4.51 11.25 -2.75
N TYR A 124 -3.64 10.34 -3.15
CA TYR A 124 -3.30 10.16 -4.57
C TYR A 124 -4.51 9.76 -5.42
N LEU A 125 -5.30 8.82 -4.93
CA LEU A 125 -6.53 8.41 -5.61
C LEU A 125 -7.49 9.58 -5.81
N SER A 126 -7.64 10.45 -4.81
CA SER A 126 -8.48 11.63 -4.90
C SER A 126 -7.96 12.63 -5.94
N GLN A 127 -6.67 12.65 -6.18
CA GLN A 127 -6.02 13.47 -7.21
C GLN A 127 -6.10 12.84 -8.61
N GLY A 128 -6.60 11.62 -8.70
CA GLY A 128 -6.82 10.93 -9.97
C GLY A 128 -5.65 10.16 -10.54
N THR A 129 -4.58 9.95 -9.76
CA THR A 129 -3.40 9.21 -10.22
C THR A 129 -2.97 8.18 -9.19
N ILE A 130 -2.50 7.04 -9.66
CA ILE A 130 -1.98 5.98 -8.80
C ILE A 130 -0.94 5.15 -9.55
N GLU A 131 0.07 4.73 -8.82
CA GLU A 131 1.08 3.84 -9.33
C GLU A 131 0.52 2.42 -9.44
N TYR A 132 0.81 1.72 -10.55
CA TYR A 132 0.40 0.33 -10.70
C TYR A 132 1.02 -0.53 -9.60
N PRO A 133 0.24 -1.41 -8.95
CA PRO A 133 0.82 -2.47 -8.14
C PRO A 133 1.63 -3.42 -9.02
N GLN A 134 2.67 -4.01 -8.44
CA GLN A 134 3.56 -4.92 -9.16
C GLN A 134 3.44 -6.35 -8.61
N MET A 135 3.35 -7.29 -9.50
CA MET A 135 3.43 -8.71 -9.17
C MET A 135 4.61 -9.38 -9.86
N SER A 136 4.91 -10.61 -9.47
CA SER A 136 5.90 -11.45 -10.15
C SER A 136 5.40 -11.85 -11.55
N GLU A 137 6.33 -12.20 -12.44
CA GLU A 137 5.99 -12.59 -13.81
C GLU A 137 5.05 -13.82 -13.84
N ASP A 138 5.19 -14.74 -12.90
CA ASP A 138 4.33 -15.92 -12.80
C ASP A 138 2.93 -15.61 -12.21
N GLY A 139 2.71 -14.38 -11.76
CA GLY A 139 1.42 -13.94 -11.22
C GLY A 139 1.09 -14.45 -9.82
N LYS A 140 2.04 -15.02 -9.12
CA LYS A 140 1.80 -15.68 -7.82
C LYS A 140 2.11 -14.82 -6.62
N VAL A 141 3.00 -13.83 -6.75
CA VAL A 141 3.53 -13.06 -5.63
C VAL A 141 3.37 -11.57 -5.88
N ILE A 142 2.92 -10.83 -4.87
CA ILE A 142 2.96 -9.37 -4.87
C ILE A 142 4.38 -8.93 -4.57
N ILE A 143 4.93 -8.10 -5.45
CA ILE A 143 6.24 -7.46 -5.24
C ILE A 143 6.05 -6.13 -4.52
N ASP A 144 5.07 -5.32 -4.94
CA ASP A 144 4.78 -4.03 -4.32
C ASP A 144 3.34 -3.61 -4.62
N GLY A 145 2.74 -2.86 -3.69
CA GLY A 145 1.44 -2.27 -3.91
C GLY A 145 0.27 -2.93 -3.21
N ARG A 146 0.51 -3.68 -2.16
CA ARG A 146 -0.54 -4.34 -1.37
C ARG A 146 -1.63 -3.37 -0.91
N HIS A 147 -1.24 -2.22 -0.35
CA HIS A 147 -2.19 -1.20 0.10
C HIS A 147 -3.00 -0.62 -1.05
N ARG A 148 -2.38 -0.44 -2.21
CA ARG A 148 -3.05 0.07 -3.42
C ARG A 148 -4.11 -0.91 -3.92
N ILE A 149 -3.79 -2.21 -3.91
CA ILE A 149 -4.76 -3.25 -4.27
C ILE A 149 -5.97 -3.21 -3.34
N LEU A 150 -5.72 -3.19 -2.04
CA LEU A 150 -6.80 -3.16 -1.03
C LEU A 150 -7.68 -1.92 -1.19
N LEU A 151 -7.10 -0.75 -1.40
CA LEU A 151 -7.85 0.50 -1.56
C LEU A 151 -8.66 0.53 -2.84
N ILE A 152 -8.11 0.06 -3.94
CA ILE A 152 -8.86 -0.02 -5.20
C ILE A 152 -10.09 -0.92 -5.04
N MET A 153 -9.91 -2.08 -4.42
CA MET A 153 -11.03 -2.97 -4.15
C MET A 153 -12.09 -2.34 -3.25
N GLN A 154 -11.66 -1.64 -2.20
CA GLN A 154 -12.58 -1.04 -1.24
C GLN A 154 -13.34 0.15 -1.83
N ILE A 155 -12.63 1.09 -2.45
CA ILE A 155 -13.23 2.32 -2.95
C ILE A 155 -14.12 2.06 -4.15
N TYR A 156 -13.64 1.24 -5.10
CA TYR A 156 -14.35 0.98 -6.34
C TYR A 156 -15.23 -0.26 -6.30
N LYS A 157 -15.20 -0.99 -5.19
CA LYS A 157 -16.03 -2.21 -4.99
C LYS A 157 -15.83 -3.23 -6.09
N VAL A 158 -14.57 -3.45 -6.45
CA VAL A 158 -14.17 -4.42 -7.47
C VAL A 158 -13.32 -5.53 -6.84
N THR A 159 -13.31 -6.68 -7.48
CA THR A 159 -12.45 -7.81 -7.09
C THR A 159 -11.20 -7.89 -7.95
N ASP A 160 -11.31 -7.50 -9.22
CA ASP A 160 -10.19 -7.50 -10.15
C ASP A 160 -9.55 -6.13 -10.18
N VAL A 161 -8.21 -6.12 -10.10
CA VAL A 161 -7.42 -4.88 -10.08
C VAL A 161 -6.36 -4.92 -11.17
N PRO A 162 -6.03 -3.76 -11.77
CA PRO A 162 -4.94 -3.71 -12.72
C PRO A 162 -3.60 -3.76 -11.99
N VAL A 163 -2.76 -4.67 -12.40
CA VAL A 163 -1.39 -4.82 -11.89
C VAL A 163 -0.44 -4.99 -13.06
N PHE A 164 0.84 -4.81 -12.83
CA PHE A 164 1.83 -5.08 -13.86
C PHE A 164 2.88 -6.07 -13.38
N PHE A 165 3.53 -6.69 -14.33
CA PHE A 165 4.73 -7.49 -14.10
C PHE A 165 5.78 -7.13 -15.14
N LEU A 166 7.03 -7.39 -14.82
CA LEU A 166 8.13 -7.17 -15.74
C LEU A 166 8.42 -8.48 -16.49
N LYS A 167 8.35 -8.42 -17.82
CA LYS A 167 8.60 -9.56 -18.68
C LYS A 167 9.95 -9.38 -19.38
N GLY A 168 10.80 -10.37 -19.16
CA GLY A 168 12.12 -10.41 -19.79
C GLY A 168 12.10 -10.89 -21.23
#